data_d8678445185c1fcbef28081aa19957d5
#
_entry.id   d8678445185c1fcbef28081aa19957d5
#
_cell.length_a   1.000
_cell.length_b   1.000
_cell.length_c   1.000
_cell.angle_alpha   90.00
_cell.angle_beta   90.00
_cell.angle_gamma   90.00
#
_symmetry.space_group_name_H-M   'P 1'
#
loop_
_entity.id
_entity.type
_entity.pdbx_description
1 polymer ?
#
loop_
_entity_poly.entity_id
_entity_poly.type
_entity_poly.pdbx_seq_one_letter_code
_entity_poly.pdbx_strand_id
1 'polypeptide(L)'
;MSKYQTCAHSAPWLPPIPLDDEEKGYPVGRFCKHACRSMAVIRDPAVCESCTQYTDPAKLITINTGDYHADIYFDRLEDMPLSNIRKVFKLLLADPWSNEGAIRQMTLYLDAAVIESKEAWKQASVEYQNGWRNVFNKKSRRKEDRQKLRENNRLTAAVKRSKARHERWVKLQTCWAEAQPDANTRV
;
A
#
# COMPACT_ATOMS: atom_id res chain seq x y z
N MET A 1 11.46 -10.24 -12.88
CA MET A 1 12.52 -9.51 -12.13
C MET A 1 12.57 -10.08 -10.73
N SER A 2 13.75 -10.27 -10.14
CA SER A 2 13.89 -10.82 -8.79
C SER A 2 13.56 -9.78 -7.73
N LYS A 3 13.08 -10.21 -6.55
CA LYS A 3 12.84 -9.33 -5.40
C LYS A 3 14.09 -8.56 -4.98
N TYR A 4 15.25 -9.14 -5.20
CA TYR A 4 16.56 -8.53 -4.97
C TYR A 4 16.74 -7.22 -5.75
N GLN A 5 16.27 -7.17 -6.99
CA GLN A 5 16.41 -6.00 -7.87
C GLN A 5 15.28 -4.97 -7.69
N THR A 6 14.09 -5.42 -7.30
CA THR A 6 12.86 -4.62 -7.29
C THR A 6 12.42 -4.16 -5.90
N CYS A 7 13.07 -4.60 -4.82
CA CYS A 7 12.71 -4.19 -3.47
C CYS A 7 12.98 -2.69 -3.24
N ALA A 8 12.01 -1.96 -2.68
CA ALA A 8 12.14 -0.55 -2.34
C ALA A 8 13.30 -0.23 -1.38
N HIS A 9 13.65 -1.18 -0.52
CA HIS A 9 14.78 -1.05 0.41
C HIS A 9 16.13 -1.42 -0.20
N SER A 10 16.17 -1.85 -1.46
CA SER A 10 17.38 -2.29 -2.14
C SER A 10 17.99 -1.13 -2.94
N ALA A 11 19.23 -0.79 -2.66
CA ALA A 11 19.99 0.17 -3.44
C ALA A 11 21.29 -0.48 -3.98
N PRO A 12 21.80 -0.04 -5.13
CA PRO A 12 23.13 -0.47 -5.59
C PRO A 12 24.16 -0.12 -4.52
N TRP A 13 25.02 -1.09 -4.18
CA TRP A 13 26.18 -0.80 -3.36
C TRP A 13 27.31 -0.34 -4.29
N LEU A 14 27.71 0.90 -4.15
CA LEU A 14 28.87 1.46 -4.82
C LEU A 14 29.96 1.60 -3.74
N PRO A 15 31.13 1.03 -3.91
CA PRO A 15 32.23 1.24 -3.00
C PRO A 15 32.59 2.73 -2.96
N PRO A 16 32.90 3.29 -1.77
CA PRO A 16 33.17 4.71 -1.60
C PRO A 16 34.47 5.18 -2.29
N ILE A 17 35.32 4.23 -2.69
CA ILE A 17 36.59 4.47 -3.37
C ILE A 17 36.60 3.62 -4.64
N PRO A 18 37.06 4.12 -5.80
CA PRO A 18 37.28 3.30 -6.99
C PRO A 18 38.23 2.16 -6.62
N LEU A 19 37.76 0.94 -6.80
CA LEU A 19 38.58 -0.26 -6.57
C LEU A 19 39.63 -0.33 -7.68
N ASP A 20 40.87 -0.67 -7.33
CA ASP A 20 41.90 -0.97 -8.27
C ASP A 20 41.52 -2.12 -9.23
N ASP A 21 42.18 -2.26 -10.37
CA ASP A 21 41.77 -3.18 -11.43
C ASP A 21 41.68 -4.65 -10.98
N GLU A 22 42.41 -5.05 -9.95
CA GLU A 22 42.34 -6.38 -9.33
C GLU A 22 41.08 -6.64 -8.52
N GLU A 23 40.43 -5.58 -8.00
CA GLU A 23 39.19 -5.67 -7.20
C GLU A 23 37.92 -5.56 -8.04
N LYS A 24 38.00 -5.26 -9.32
CA LYS A 24 36.86 -5.17 -10.27
C LYS A 24 36.07 -6.46 -10.43
N GLY A 25 36.60 -7.59 -9.94
CA GLY A 25 35.95 -8.90 -9.93
C GLY A 25 34.96 -9.14 -8.78
N TYR A 26 34.84 -8.23 -7.80
CA TYR A 26 33.87 -8.38 -6.74
C TYR A 26 32.46 -8.10 -7.26
N PRO A 27 31.51 -9.03 -7.07
CA PRO A 27 30.15 -8.81 -7.51
C PRO A 27 29.61 -7.56 -6.83
N VAL A 28 29.15 -6.61 -7.63
CA VAL A 28 28.46 -5.40 -7.15
C VAL A 28 27.22 -5.84 -6.38
N GLY A 29 27.33 -5.85 -5.06
CA GLY A 29 26.23 -6.22 -4.17
C GLY A 29 25.14 -5.14 -4.16
N ARG A 30 24.01 -5.46 -3.59
CA ARG A 30 23.00 -4.45 -3.26
C ARG A 30 22.97 -4.27 -1.75
N PHE A 31 22.63 -3.06 -1.36
CA PHE A 31 22.56 -2.67 0.03
C PHE A 31 21.10 -2.67 0.47
N CYS A 32 20.78 -3.36 1.59
CA CYS A 32 19.45 -3.32 2.16
C CYS A 32 19.35 -2.23 3.23
N LYS A 33 18.53 -1.23 2.98
CA LYS A 33 18.28 -0.10 3.91
C LYS A 33 17.28 -0.44 5.01
N HIS A 34 16.64 -1.62 4.97
CA HIS A 34 15.64 -1.98 5.97
C HIS A 34 16.30 -2.16 7.35
N ALA A 35 15.69 -1.55 8.37
CA ALA A 35 16.23 -1.53 9.74
C ALA A 35 16.50 -2.93 10.33
N CYS A 36 15.69 -3.93 9.97
CA CYS A 36 15.88 -5.31 10.44
C CYS A 36 17.16 -5.98 9.90
N ARG A 37 17.78 -5.42 8.86
CA ARG A 37 19.01 -5.92 8.23
C ARG A 37 20.25 -5.09 8.57
N SER A 38 20.14 -4.11 9.45
CA SER A 38 21.23 -3.26 9.92
C SER A 38 22.11 -2.72 8.80
N MET A 39 21.48 -2.32 7.67
CA MET A 39 22.19 -1.79 6.51
C MET A 39 23.21 -2.78 5.89
N ALA A 40 22.92 -4.06 5.89
CA ALA A 40 23.82 -5.08 5.39
C ALA A 40 23.93 -5.10 3.87
N VAL A 41 25.14 -5.29 3.35
CA VAL A 41 25.36 -5.61 1.95
C VAL A 41 24.89 -7.04 1.68
N ILE A 42 23.94 -7.19 0.78
CA ILE A 42 23.40 -8.48 0.37
C ILE A 42 24.17 -8.96 -0.85
N ARG A 43 24.95 -10.01 -0.68
CA ARG A 43 25.71 -10.65 -1.74
C ARG A 43 24.94 -11.78 -2.42
N ASP A 44 24.09 -12.47 -1.66
CA ASP A 44 23.29 -13.58 -2.16
C ASP A 44 21.83 -13.13 -2.44
N PRO A 45 21.39 -13.12 -3.70
CA PRO A 45 20.02 -12.78 -4.07
C PRO A 45 18.96 -13.68 -3.43
N ALA A 46 19.27 -14.93 -3.12
CA ALA A 46 18.33 -15.88 -2.50
C ALA A 46 17.82 -15.39 -1.14
N VAL A 47 18.62 -14.61 -0.41
CA VAL A 47 18.22 -13.97 0.84
C VAL A 47 17.05 -13.02 0.65
N CYS A 48 16.96 -12.33 -0.51
CA CYS A 48 15.87 -11.42 -0.82
C CYS A 48 14.61 -12.16 -1.29
N GLU A 49 14.75 -13.28 -1.98
CA GLU A 49 13.60 -14.08 -2.41
C GLU A 49 12.79 -14.63 -1.23
N SER A 50 13.47 -15.02 -0.15
CA SER A 50 12.84 -15.46 1.11
C SER A 50 12.49 -14.32 2.07
N CYS A 51 12.74 -13.06 1.71
CA CYS A 51 12.55 -11.91 2.59
C CYS A 51 11.06 -11.63 2.83
N THR A 52 10.65 -11.63 4.11
CA THR A 52 9.30 -11.28 4.54
C THR A 52 9.06 -9.76 4.57
N GLN A 53 10.13 -8.96 4.49
CA GLN A 53 10.10 -7.50 4.52
C GLN A 53 10.24 -6.89 3.11
N TYR A 54 10.02 -7.71 2.07
CA TYR A 54 9.98 -7.19 0.69
C TYR A 54 8.91 -6.10 0.59
N THR A 55 9.31 -4.97 0.05
CA THR A 55 8.38 -3.85 -0.22
C THR A 55 8.45 -3.51 -1.71
N ASP A 56 7.29 -3.56 -2.36
CA ASP A 56 7.13 -3.10 -3.72
C ASP A 56 7.34 -1.57 -3.75
N PRO A 57 8.25 -1.05 -4.58
CA PRO A 57 8.47 0.39 -4.73
C PRO A 57 7.19 1.15 -5.07
N ALA A 58 6.26 0.52 -5.80
CA ALA A 58 4.96 1.13 -6.10
C ALA A 58 4.08 1.36 -4.86
N LYS A 59 4.39 0.71 -3.73
CA LYS A 59 3.67 0.82 -2.47
C LYS A 59 4.38 1.66 -1.41
N LEU A 60 5.50 2.27 -1.76
CA LEU A 60 6.30 3.09 -0.87
C LEU A 60 6.45 4.49 -1.42
N ILE A 61 6.18 5.49 -0.59
CA ILE A 61 6.53 6.88 -0.86
C ILE A 61 7.62 7.30 0.11
N THR A 62 8.68 7.91 -0.41
CA THR A 62 9.68 8.61 0.39
C THR A 62 9.36 10.09 0.39
N ILE A 63 9.13 10.66 1.56
CA ILE A 63 8.92 12.10 1.77
C ILE A 63 10.26 12.72 2.11
N ASN A 64 10.60 13.79 1.40
CA ASN A 64 11.71 14.66 1.74
C ASN A 64 11.22 15.79 2.65
N THR A 65 11.78 15.90 3.85
CA THR A 65 11.45 16.97 4.83
C THR A 65 12.54 18.03 4.91
N GLY A 66 13.55 17.97 4.04
CA GLY A 66 14.74 18.82 4.09
C GLY A 66 15.84 18.21 4.97
N ASP A 67 15.52 17.91 6.23
CA ASP A 67 16.50 17.39 7.21
C ASP A 67 16.60 15.85 7.19
N TYR A 68 15.54 15.16 6.83
CA TYR A 68 15.48 13.71 6.79
C TYR A 68 14.47 13.19 5.75
N HIS A 69 14.59 11.92 5.42
CA HIS A 69 13.63 11.21 4.57
C HIS A 69 12.74 10.32 5.43
N ALA A 70 11.43 10.37 5.18
CA ALA A 70 10.45 9.49 5.82
C ALA A 70 9.79 8.59 4.79
N ASP A 71 9.82 7.28 5.04
CA ASP A 71 9.18 6.28 4.20
C ASP A 71 7.75 5.99 4.67
N ILE A 72 6.80 6.09 3.76
CA ILE A 72 5.39 5.80 4.01
C ILE A 72 4.93 4.67 3.12
N TYR A 73 4.39 3.63 3.74
CA TYR A 73 3.81 2.48 3.08
C TYR A 73 2.33 2.71 2.82
N PHE A 74 1.92 2.62 1.57
CA PHE A 74 0.53 2.82 1.17
C PHE A 74 -0.45 1.85 1.82
N ASP A 75 -0.09 0.58 1.95
CA ASP A 75 -0.91 -0.45 2.57
C ASP A 75 -1.22 -0.16 4.06
N ARG A 76 -0.40 0.65 4.73
CA ARG A 76 -0.65 1.08 6.10
C ARG A 76 -1.58 2.29 6.23
N LEU A 77 -1.84 3.01 5.14
CA LEU A 77 -2.73 4.18 5.18
C LEU A 77 -4.17 3.80 5.53
N GLU A 78 -4.62 2.61 5.13
CA GLU A 78 -5.96 2.14 5.44
C GLU A 78 -6.22 2.07 6.94
N ASP A 79 -5.25 1.60 7.72
CA ASP A 79 -5.36 1.38 9.17
C ASP A 79 -4.87 2.59 10.00
N MET A 80 -4.19 3.53 9.38
CA MET A 80 -3.61 4.68 10.07
C MET A 80 -4.70 5.67 10.54
N PRO A 81 -4.64 6.21 11.77
CA PRO A 81 -5.55 7.27 12.21
C PRO A 81 -5.55 8.49 11.29
N LEU A 82 -6.73 9.07 11.03
CA LEU A 82 -6.85 10.24 10.13
C LEU A 82 -5.98 11.44 10.55
N SER A 83 -5.80 11.64 11.85
CA SER A 83 -4.91 12.68 12.38
C SER A 83 -3.46 12.52 11.91
N ASN A 84 -2.98 11.27 11.85
CA ASN A 84 -1.63 10.97 11.39
C ASN A 84 -1.53 11.10 9.85
N ILE A 85 -2.55 10.66 9.12
CA ILE A 85 -2.60 10.82 7.66
C ILE A 85 -2.59 12.30 7.28
N ARG A 86 -3.34 13.16 7.98
CA ARG A 86 -3.30 14.61 7.74
C ARG A 86 -1.91 15.20 7.99
N LYS A 87 -1.14 14.69 8.95
CA LYS A 87 0.26 15.10 9.16
C LYS A 87 1.14 14.67 7.97
N VAL A 88 0.96 13.45 7.49
CA VAL A 88 1.65 12.94 6.30
C VAL A 88 1.37 13.83 5.08
N PHE A 89 0.09 14.15 4.83
CA PHE A 89 -0.29 15.02 3.72
C PHE A 89 0.32 16.42 3.85
N LYS A 90 0.31 16.99 5.05
CA LYS A 90 0.96 18.28 5.30
C LYS A 90 2.47 18.24 5.04
N LEU A 91 3.16 17.17 5.45
CA LEU A 91 4.60 17.01 5.20
C LEU A 91 4.90 16.90 3.70
N LEU A 92 4.10 16.12 2.95
CA LEU A 92 4.24 16.03 1.49
C LEU A 92 4.08 17.37 0.79
N LEU A 93 3.13 18.18 1.25
CA LEU A 93 2.78 19.46 0.63
C LEU A 93 3.59 20.65 1.18
N ALA A 94 4.39 20.44 2.23
CA ALA A 94 5.26 21.50 2.79
C ALA A 94 6.37 21.91 1.82
N ASP A 95 6.91 20.96 1.05
CA ASP A 95 7.85 21.22 -0.03
C ASP A 95 7.40 20.48 -1.31
N PRO A 96 6.48 21.09 -2.07
CA PRO A 96 5.94 20.46 -3.27
C PRO A 96 6.97 20.17 -4.35
N TRP A 97 8.02 20.97 -4.45
CA TRP A 97 9.07 20.80 -5.46
C TRP A 97 9.89 19.53 -5.19
N SER A 98 10.38 19.38 -3.97
CA SER A 98 11.14 18.18 -3.59
C SER A 98 10.30 16.91 -3.53
N ASN A 99 8.98 17.04 -3.36
CA ASN A 99 8.06 15.93 -3.21
C ASN A 99 7.12 15.70 -4.41
N GLU A 100 7.35 16.34 -5.56
CA GLU A 100 6.45 16.28 -6.74
C GLU A 100 6.11 14.82 -7.13
N GLY A 101 7.13 13.97 -7.24
CA GLY A 101 6.96 12.56 -7.56
C GLY A 101 6.12 11.81 -6.52
N ALA A 102 6.35 12.07 -5.25
CA ALA A 102 5.62 11.49 -4.13
C ALA A 102 4.15 11.95 -4.08
N ILE A 103 3.91 13.24 -4.36
CA ILE A 103 2.56 13.83 -4.46
C ILE A 103 1.77 13.17 -5.59
N ARG A 104 2.38 13.06 -6.77
CA ARG A 104 1.76 12.39 -7.92
C ARG A 104 1.44 10.92 -7.62
N GLN A 105 2.38 10.21 -7.00
CA GLN A 105 2.20 8.81 -6.63
C GLN A 105 1.09 8.63 -5.58
N MET A 106 1.02 9.52 -4.57
CA MET A 106 -0.08 9.52 -3.59
C MET A 106 -1.44 9.70 -4.24
N THR A 107 -1.57 10.66 -5.15
CA THR A 107 -2.82 10.92 -5.88
C THR A 107 -3.26 9.67 -6.65
N LEU A 108 -2.37 9.10 -7.47
CA LEU A 108 -2.66 7.90 -8.26
C LEU A 108 -3.04 6.71 -7.38
N TYR A 109 -2.38 6.54 -6.25
CA TYR A 109 -2.69 5.45 -5.33
C TYR A 109 -4.06 5.60 -4.67
N LEU A 110 -4.40 6.80 -4.20
CA LEU A 110 -5.71 7.05 -3.58
C LEU A 110 -6.85 6.85 -4.58
N ASP A 111 -6.68 7.31 -5.82
CA ASP A 111 -7.66 7.12 -6.90
C ASP A 111 -7.86 5.63 -7.20
N ALA A 112 -6.78 4.88 -7.35
CA ALA A 112 -6.83 3.44 -7.57
C ALA A 112 -7.50 2.71 -6.39
N ALA A 113 -7.14 3.04 -5.15
CA ALA A 113 -7.70 2.41 -3.95
C ALA A 113 -9.22 2.66 -3.81
N VAL A 114 -9.70 3.85 -4.18
CA VAL A 114 -11.15 4.15 -4.21
C VAL A 114 -11.86 3.28 -5.26
N ILE A 115 -11.30 3.15 -6.46
CA ILE A 115 -11.87 2.33 -7.54
C ILE A 115 -11.91 0.86 -7.12
N GLU A 116 -10.78 0.31 -6.68
CA GLU A 116 -10.67 -1.10 -6.27
C GLU A 116 -11.60 -1.44 -5.10
N SER A 117 -11.67 -0.57 -4.09
CA SER A 117 -12.55 -0.79 -2.94
C SER A 117 -14.04 -0.73 -3.32
N LYS A 118 -14.41 0.11 -4.30
CA LYS A 118 -15.77 0.19 -4.86
C LYS A 118 -16.13 -1.10 -5.59
N GLU A 119 -15.22 -1.63 -6.42
CA GLU A 119 -15.45 -2.88 -7.12
C GLU A 119 -15.56 -4.07 -6.13
N ALA A 120 -14.71 -4.12 -5.11
CA ALA A 120 -14.80 -5.14 -4.06
C ALA A 120 -16.13 -5.06 -3.29
N TRP A 121 -16.64 -3.87 -3.03
CA TRP A 121 -17.96 -3.70 -2.41
C TRP A 121 -19.10 -4.13 -3.32
N LYS A 122 -19.05 -3.79 -4.61
CA LYS A 122 -20.03 -4.25 -5.60
C LYS A 122 -20.04 -5.76 -5.68
N GLN A 123 -18.87 -6.40 -5.79
CA GLN A 123 -18.72 -7.86 -5.85
C GLN A 123 -19.33 -8.53 -4.61
N ALA A 124 -18.99 -8.06 -3.40
CA ALA A 124 -19.56 -8.59 -2.17
C ALA A 124 -21.10 -8.43 -2.11
N SER A 125 -21.63 -7.34 -2.66
CA SER A 125 -23.08 -7.10 -2.74
C SER A 125 -23.76 -8.07 -3.69
N VAL A 126 -23.16 -8.38 -4.83
CA VAL A 126 -23.66 -9.39 -5.80
C VAL A 126 -23.64 -10.77 -5.18
N GLU A 127 -22.56 -11.16 -4.52
CA GLU A 127 -22.45 -12.45 -3.82
C GLU A 127 -23.52 -12.58 -2.73
N TYR A 128 -23.77 -11.54 -1.96
CA TYR A 128 -24.84 -11.49 -0.97
C TYR A 128 -26.22 -11.69 -1.61
N GLN A 129 -26.54 -10.98 -2.68
CA GLN A 129 -27.82 -11.10 -3.37
C GLN A 129 -28.03 -12.50 -3.95
N ASN A 130 -26.99 -13.09 -4.54
CA ASN A 130 -27.03 -14.45 -5.07
C ASN A 130 -27.18 -15.49 -3.96
N GLY A 131 -26.52 -15.30 -2.83
CA GLY A 131 -26.67 -16.14 -1.63
C GLY A 131 -28.10 -16.12 -1.10
N TRP A 132 -28.71 -14.94 -1.00
CA TRP A 132 -30.10 -14.79 -0.57
C TRP A 132 -31.11 -15.50 -1.47
N ARG A 133 -31.00 -15.36 -2.78
CA ARG A 133 -31.88 -16.05 -3.76
C ARG A 133 -31.87 -17.55 -3.57
N ASN A 134 -30.72 -18.15 -3.22
CA ASN A 134 -30.60 -19.58 -2.99
C ASN A 134 -31.22 -20.05 -1.67
N VAL A 135 -31.34 -19.16 -0.66
CA VAL A 135 -31.92 -19.49 0.65
C VAL A 135 -33.43 -19.60 0.58
N PHE A 136 -34.10 -18.73 -0.18
CA PHE A 136 -35.57 -18.69 -0.23
C PHE A 136 -36.21 -19.77 -1.11
N ASN A 137 -35.45 -20.42 -1.98
CA ASN A 137 -35.97 -21.38 -2.94
C ASN A 137 -36.04 -22.84 -2.45
N LYS A 138 -35.68 -23.16 -1.20
CA LYS A 138 -35.72 -24.57 -0.70
C LYS A 138 -36.42 -24.65 0.64
N LYS A 139 -37.49 -25.47 0.71
CA LYS A 139 -38.04 -26.03 1.98
C LYS A 139 -36.96 -26.87 2.64
N SER A 140 -36.31 -26.40 3.69
CA SER A 140 -35.11 -27.05 4.23
C SER A 140 -35.30 -27.62 5.64
N ARG A 141 -34.53 -28.66 5.99
CA ARG A 141 -34.47 -29.30 7.30
C ARG A 141 -33.65 -28.42 8.30
N ARG A 142 -33.94 -28.49 9.58
CA ARG A 142 -33.35 -27.63 10.65
C ARG A 142 -31.83 -27.52 10.66
N LYS A 143 -31.07 -28.56 10.24
CA LYS A 143 -29.61 -28.56 10.20
C LYS A 143 -29.07 -27.68 9.05
N GLU A 144 -29.72 -27.78 7.89
CA GLU A 144 -29.41 -26.97 6.70
C GLU A 144 -29.72 -25.47 6.95
N ASP A 145 -30.72 -25.14 7.76
CA ASP A 145 -31.08 -23.78 8.07
C ASP A 145 -30.00 -23.07 8.89
N ARG A 146 -29.37 -23.76 9.85
CA ARG A 146 -28.25 -23.23 10.61
C ARG A 146 -27.03 -22.95 9.75
N GLN A 147 -26.75 -23.81 8.78
CA GLN A 147 -25.61 -23.61 7.86
C GLN A 147 -25.88 -22.42 6.93
N LYS A 148 -27.09 -22.31 6.40
CA LYS A 148 -27.52 -21.17 5.57
C LYS A 148 -27.47 -19.86 6.34
N LEU A 149 -27.92 -19.86 7.59
CA LEU A 149 -27.86 -18.67 8.46
C LEU A 149 -26.41 -18.22 8.71
N ARG A 150 -25.49 -19.17 8.93
CA ARG A 150 -24.06 -18.84 9.09
C ARG A 150 -23.49 -18.22 7.82
N GLU A 151 -23.80 -18.80 6.64
CA GLU A 151 -23.34 -18.29 5.37
C GLU A 151 -23.92 -16.89 5.09
N ASN A 152 -25.20 -16.68 5.35
CA ASN A 152 -25.81 -15.37 5.20
C ASN A 152 -25.18 -14.30 6.13
N ASN A 153 -24.87 -14.68 7.38
CA ASN A 153 -24.17 -13.79 8.31
C ASN A 153 -22.75 -13.48 7.81
N ARG A 154 -22.05 -14.46 7.22
CA ARG A 154 -20.73 -14.27 6.61
C ARG A 154 -20.79 -13.28 5.45
N LEU A 155 -21.73 -13.45 4.53
CA LEU A 155 -21.93 -12.56 3.38
C LEU A 155 -22.33 -11.15 3.82
N THR A 156 -23.24 -11.03 4.79
CA THR A 156 -23.63 -9.74 5.37
C THR A 156 -22.41 -9.01 5.98
N ALA A 157 -21.56 -9.73 6.70
CA ALA A 157 -20.34 -9.17 7.29
C ALA A 157 -19.32 -8.78 6.21
N ALA A 158 -19.22 -9.53 5.11
CA ALA A 158 -18.36 -9.19 3.99
C ALA A 158 -18.80 -7.89 3.31
N VAL A 159 -20.10 -7.72 3.03
CA VAL A 159 -20.65 -6.46 2.47
C VAL A 159 -20.39 -5.28 3.38
N LYS A 160 -20.64 -5.42 4.70
CA LYS A 160 -20.39 -4.34 5.67
C LYS A 160 -18.91 -3.93 5.70
N ARG A 161 -17.98 -4.91 5.71
CA ARG A 161 -16.53 -4.63 5.71
C ARG A 161 -16.08 -3.95 4.42
N SER A 162 -16.51 -4.45 3.26
CA SER A 162 -16.17 -3.87 1.96
C SER A 162 -16.70 -2.45 1.82
N LYS A 163 -17.93 -2.19 2.30
CA LYS A 163 -18.52 -0.84 2.35
C LYS A 163 -17.72 0.10 3.23
N ALA A 164 -17.42 -0.31 4.46
CA ALA A 164 -16.63 0.49 5.40
C ALA A 164 -15.22 0.80 4.86
N ARG A 165 -14.59 -0.19 4.20
CA ARG A 165 -13.32 0.00 3.52
C ARG A 165 -13.41 1.03 2.40
N HIS A 166 -14.43 0.95 1.56
CA HIS A 166 -14.65 1.93 0.49
C HIS A 166 -14.88 3.34 1.05
N GLU A 167 -15.76 3.49 2.06
CA GLU A 167 -16.01 4.77 2.73
C GLU A 167 -14.73 5.35 3.35
N ARG A 168 -13.85 4.49 3.86
CA ARG A 168 -12.54 4.88 4.38
C ARG A 168 -11.65 5.48 3.28
N TRP A 169 -11.53 4.81 2.13
CA TRP A 169 -10.72 5.30 1.01
C TRP A 169 -11.26 6.60 0.41
N VAL A 170 -12.57 6.71 0.24
CA VAL A 170 -13.21 7.98 -0.19
C VAL A 170 -12.88 9.11 0.78
N LYS A 171 -12.94 8.86 2.09
CA LYS A 171 -12.58 9.86 3.10
C LYS A 171 -11.12 10.28 3.04
N LEU A 172 -10.20 9.34 2.77
CA LEU A 172 -8.78 9.65 2.59
C LEU A 172 -8.53 10.50 1.35
N GLN A 173 -9.17 10.16 0.23
CA GLN A 173 -9.10 10.93 -1.00
C GLN A 173 -9.65 12.36 -0.80
N THR A 174 -10.78 12.51 -0.11
CA THR A 174 -11.34 13.83 0.24
C THR A 174 -10.35 14.64 1.10
N CYS A 175 -9.79 14.04 2.14
CA CYS A 175 -8.78 14.70 2.98
C CYS A 175 -7.52 15.10 2.18
N TRP A 176 -7.15 14.31 1.19
CA TRP A 176 -6.04 14.63 0.28
C TRP A 176 -6.37 15.82 -0.62
N ALA A 177 -7.55 15.81 -1.24
CA ALA A 177 -8.01 16.93 -2.07
C ALA A 177 -8.14 18.24 -1.29
N GLU A 178 -8.67 18.18 -0.06
CA GLU A 178 -8.77 19.35 0.85
C GLU A 178 -7.41 19.88 1.29
N ALA A 179 -6.38 19.02 1.34
CA ALA A 179 -5.04 19.42 1.75
C ALA A 179 -4.26 20.10 0.62
N GLN A 180 -4.59 19.83 -0.64
CA GLN A 180 -3.92 20.46 -1.79
C GLN A 180 -4.32 21.93 -1.87
N PRO A 181 -3.37 22.86 -2.01
CA PRO A 181 -3.69 24.25 -2.27
C PRO A 181 -4.43 24.38 -3.59
N ASP A 182 -5.52 25.16 -3.60
CA ASP A 182 -6.29 25.44 -4.80
C ASP A 182 -5.34 25.81 -5.95
N ALA A 183 -5.52 25.16 -7.11
CA ALA A 183 -4.69 25.40 -8.29
C ALA A 183 -4.71 26.88 -8.74
N ASN A 184 -5.68 27.64 -8.28
CA ASN A 184 -5.85 29.09 -8.56
C ASN A 184 -5.04 30.00 -7.63
N THR A 185 -4.39 29.46 -6.58
CA THR A 185 -3.58 30.29 -5.64
C THR A 185 -2.10 30.32 -6.01
N ARG A 186 -1.73 29.67 -7.12
CA ARG A 186 -0.35 29.72 -7.67
C ARG A 186 -0.24 30.86 -8.69
N VAL A 187 -0.21 32.10 -8.22
CA VAL A 187 0.20 33.27 -8.99
C VAL A 187 1.52 33.79 -8.43
#